data_51770bce4bf39ec8614ce7d1fd1c232a
#
_entry.id   51770bce4bf39ec8614ce7d1fd1c232a
#
_cell.length_a   1.000
_cell.length_b   1.000
_cell.length_c   1.000
_cell.angle_alpha   90.00
_cell.angle_beta   90.00
_cell.angle_gamma   90.00
#
_symmetry.space_group_name_H-M   'P 1'
#
loop_
_entity.id
_entity.type
_entity.pdbx_description
1 polymer ?
#
loop_
_entity_poly.entity_id
_entity_poly.type
_entity_poly.pdbx_seq_one_letter_code
_entity_poly.pdbx_strand_id
1 'polypeptide(L)'
;MDIVDIYMECGDFHKAVERSGLPIHVAHLKLLQSGCLKIQDKIQYGSRTAKLGGMAEELFQKYVPDAVDANKYFKKNNPVYDFWFDGLTIDVKYSSLHKNKNGSSTYWQFRTKGEQDFIVAFLEKECGLELQDPIILLVPMQFLDEQKELHISQSGPWLKEFQIEPEELYSFLNEYASLRKEGLF
;
A
#
# COMPACT_ATOMS: atom_id res chain seq x y z
N MET A 1 22.60 17.01 21.02
CA MET A 1 21.70 17.58 19.99
C MET A 1 20.28 17.42 20.52
N ASP A 2 19.51 18.51 20.60
CA ASP A 2 18.15 18.43 21.12
C ASP A 2 17.25 17.66 20.16
N ILE A 3 16.22 17.00 20.67
CA ILE A 3 15.27 16.24 19.81
C ILE A 3 14.58 17.13 18.79
N VAL A 4 14.38 18.39 19.11
CA VAL A 4 13.80 19.39 18.20
C VAL A 4 14.70 19.57 16.98
N ASP A 5 16.00 19.73 17.17
CA ASP A 5 16.98 19.88 16.09
C ASP A 5 17.00 18.61 15.20
N ILE A 6 17.01 17.44 15.85
CA ILE A 6 17.03 16.16 15.17
C ILE A 6 15.75 15.98 14.32
N TYR A 7 14.60 16.33 14.88
CA TYR A 7 13.34 16.23 14.19
C TYR A 7 13.24 17.19 13.00
N MET A 8 13.70 18.42 13.16
CA MET A 8 13.74 19.39 12.07
C MET A 8 14.68 18.95 10.94
N GLU A 9 15.73 18.21 11.26
CA GLU A 9 16.65 17.66 10.26
C GLU A 9 16.08 16.46 9.51
N CYS A 10 15.45 15.49 10.21
CA CYS A 10 15.04 14.23 9.61
C CYS A 10 13.55 14.14 9.22
N GLY A 11 12.68 15.01 9.77
CA GLY A 11 11.25 15.03 9.50
C GLY A 11 10.47 13.78 9.94
N ASP A 12 11.12 12.85 10.64
CA ASP A 12 10.55 11.56 11.05
C ASP A 12 10.63 11.42 12.57
N PHE A 13 9.45 11.27 13.20
CA PHE A 13 9.36 11.20 14.67
C PHE A 13 10.14 10.01 15.26
N HIS A 14 10.02 8.83 14.65
CA HIS A 14 10.68 7.63 15.20
C HIS A 14 12.19 7.68 15.07
N LYS A 15 12.70 8.19 13.93
CA LYS A 15 14.14 8.42 13.76
C LYS A 15 14.65 9.46 14.74
N ALA A 16 13.86 10.50 15.02
CA ALA A 16 14.24 11.51 15.99
C ALA A 16 14.29 10.93 17.42
N VAL A 17 13.32 10.08 17.78
CA VAL A 17 13.31 9.37 19.08
C VAL A 17 14.54 8.46 19.20
N GLU A 18 14.81 7.65 18.20
CA GLU A 18 15.95 6.73 18.19
C GLU A 18 17.29 7.48 18.31
N ARG A 19 17.49 8.53 17.51
CA ARG A 19 18.72 9.33 17.52
C ARG A 19 18.91 10.15 18.81
N SER A 20 17.82 10.59 19.42
CA SER A 20 17.87 11.35 20.67
C SER A 20 18.08 10.47 21.89
N GLY A 21 17.77 9.18 21.83
CA GLY A 21 17.81 8.26 22.97
C GLY A 21 16.79 8.57 24.07
N LEU A 22 15.81 9.45 23.80
CA LEU A 22 14.77 9.81 24.76
C LEU A 22 13.64 8.78 24.77
N PRO A 23 13.00 8.55 25.93
CA PRO A 23 11.75 7.82 25.96
C PRO A 23 10.70 8.49 25.07
N ILE A 24 9.89 7.68 24.37
CA ILE A 24 8.95 8.16 23.34
C ILE A 24 7.99 9.25 23.84
N HIS A 25 7.47 9.12 25.06
CA HIS A 25 6.58 10.14 25.65
C HIS A 25 7.29 11.45 25.96
N VAL A 26 8.55 11.39 26.40
CA VAL A 26 9.37 12.57 26.66
C VAL A 26 9.68 13.29 25.34
N ALA A 27 10.04 12.54 24.32
CA ALA A 27 10.28 13.04 22.97
C ALA A 27 9.04 13.74 22.40
N HIS A 28 7.89 13.09 22.51
CA HIS A 28 6.62 13.63 22.03
C HIS A 28 6.23 14.93 22.74
N LEU A 29 6.32 14.95 24.07
CA LEU A 29 6.03 16.15 24.86
C LEU A 29 6.94 17.33 24.48
N LYS A 30 8.23 17.08 24.29
CA LYS A 30 9.20 18.13 23.90
C LYS A 30 8.87 18.70 22.51
N LEU A 31 8.53 17.86 21.54
CA LEU A 31 8.18 18.29 20.19
C LEU A 31 6.84 19.04 20.14
N LEU A 32 5.86 18.65 20.96
CA LEU A 32 4.62 19.41 21.12
C LEU A 32 4.88 20.78 21.77
N GLN A 33 5.68 20.84 22.83
CA GLN A 33 6.04 22.08 23.53
C GLN A 33 6.82 23.05 22.63
N SER A 34 7.66 22.54 21.76
CA SER A 34 8.40 23.36 20.78
C SER A 34 7.56 23.90 19.64
N GLY A 35 6.32 23.38 19.46
CA GLY A 35 5.45 23.71 18.34
C GLY A 35 5.84 23.04 17.01
N CYS A 36 6.87 22.18 16.99
CA CYS A 36 7.26 21.42 15.79
C CYS A 36 6.23 20.35 15.42
N LEU A 37 5.52 19.83 16.43
CA LEU A 37 4.36 18.95 16.25
C LEU A 37 3.12 19.64 16.81
N LYS A 38 1.98 19.41 16.17
CA LYS A 38 0.66 19.77 16.71
C LYS A 38 -0.02 18.51 17.23
N ILE A 39 -0.91 18.64 18.21
CA ILE A 39 -1.69 17.52 18.75
C ILE A 39 -2.46 16.77 17.66
N GLN A 40 -2.78 17.46 16.56
CA GLN A 40 -3.52 16.91 15.42
C GLN A 40 -2.63 16.25 14.37
N ASP A 41 -1.32 16.42 14.46
CA ASP A 41 -0.39 15.82 13.51
C ASP A 41 -0.37 14.31 13.68
N LYS A 42 -0.62 13.60 12.58
CA LYS A 42 -0.52 12.13 12.58
C LYS A 42 0.96 11.74 12.60
N ILE A 43 1.40 11.22 13.72
CA ILE A 43 2.68 10.52 13.78
C ILE A 43 2.47 9.15 13.13
N GLN A 44 3.18 8.90 12.03
CA GLN A 44 3.15 7.59 11.39
C GLN A 44 3.75 6.55 12.34
N TYR A 45 2.87 5.84 13.04
CA TYR A 45 3.22 4.70 13.88
C TYR A 45 2.83 3.45 13.13
N GLY A 46 3.77 2.81 12.49
CA GLY A 46 3.48 1.61 11.73
C GLY A 46 4.67 0.65 11.71
N SER A 47 4.35 -0.63 11.70
CA SER A 47 5.31 -1.65 11.29
C SER A 47 5.83 -1.34 9.88
N ARG A 48 7.00 -1.87 9.51
CA ARG A 48 7.53 -1.78 8.13
C ARG A 48 6.47 -2.13 7.09
N THR A 49 5.63 -3.11 7.36
CA THR A 49 4.54 -3.55 6.49
C THR A 49 3.49 -2.46 6.26
N ALA A 50 3.07 -1.74 7.29
CA ALA A 50 2.11 -0.64 7.15
C ALA A 50 2.69 0.54 6.35
N LYS A 51 3.98 0.84 6.54
CA LYS A 51 4.68 1.86 5.78
C LYS A 51 4.77 1.51 4.29
N LEU A 52 5.11 0.25 3.98
CA LEU A 52 5.17 -0.23 2.60
C LEU A 52 3.79 -0.28 1.94
N GLY A 53 2.73 -0.58 2.70
CA GLY A 53 1.35 -0.46 2.23
C GLY A 53 1.01 0.96 1.78
N GLY A 54 1.29 1.97 2.61
CA GLY A 54 1.10 3.37 2.24
C GLY A 54 1.93 3.82 1.03
N MET A 55 3.18 3.35 0.92
CA MET A 55 4.01 3.63 -0.26
C MET A 55 3.48 2.94 -1.53
N ALA A 56 2.86 1.77 -1.42
CA ALA A 56 2.21 1.10 -2.54
C ALA A 56 0.98 1.88 -3.02
N GLU A 57 0.18 2.43 -2.10
CA GLU A 57 -0.93 3.32 -2.44
C GLU A 57 -0.44 4.60 -3.16
N GLU A 58 0.65 5.20 -2.69
CA GLU A 58 1.28 6.35 -3.37
C GLU A 58 1.78 5.98 -4.78
N LEU A 59 2.35 4.79 -4.94
CA LEU A 59 2.81 4.30 -6.24
C LEU A 59 1.63 4.04 -7.19
N PHE A 60 0.54 3.45 -6.70
CA PHE A 60 -0.69 3.30 -7.47
C PHE A 60 -1.21 4.66 -7.96
N GLN A 61 -1.26 5.67 -7.07
CA GLN A 61 -1.72 7.01 -7.43
C GLN A 61 -0.84 7.66 -8.52
N LYS A 62 0.45 7.32 -8.60
CA LYS A 62 1.32 7.79 -9.70
C LYS A 62 0.97 7.15 -11.04
N TYR A 63 0.61 5.88 -11.05
CA TYR A 63 0.19 5.18 -12.27
C TYR A 63 -1.23 5.52 -12.69
N VAL A 64 -2.10 5.83 -11.74
CA VAL A 64 -3.51 6.16 -11.96
C VAL A 64 -3.83 7.51 -11.30
N PRO A 65 -3.36 8.63 -11.87
CA PRO A 65 -3.46 9.94 -11.23
C PRO A 65 -4.90 10.42 -11.03
N ASP A 66 -5.83 9.95 -11.84
CA ASP A 66 -7.26 10.31 -11.77
C ASP A 66 -8.03 9.48 -10.73
N ALA A 67 -7.41 8.49 -10.09
CA ALA A 67 -8.04 7.74 -9.01
C ALA A 67 -8.21 8.62 -7.77
N VAL A 68 -9.37 8.54 -7.15
CA VAL A 68 -9.71 9.27 -5.93
C VAL A 68 -9.33 8.42 -4.72
N ASP A 69 -8.45 8.93 -3.89
CA ASP A 69 -8.08 8.32 -2.62
C ASP A 69 -9.28 8.36 -1.65
N ALA A 70 -9.88 7.21 -1.42
CA ALA A 70 -11.07 7.07 -0.61
C ALA A 70 -10.82 7.40 0.86
N ASN A 71 -9.63 7.14 1.37
CA ASN A 71 -9.25 7.46 2.75
C ASN A 71 -9.15 8.97 3.00
N LYS A 72 -8.76 9.74 1.99
CA LYS A 72 -8.72 11.20 2.07
C LYS A 72 -10.11 11.83 1.88
N TYR A 73 -10.93 11.24 1.01
CA TYR A 73 -12.23 11.79 0.66
C TYR A 73 -13.31 11.50 1.71
N PHE A 74 -13.35 10.27 2.26
CA PHE A 74 -14.34 9.82 3.23
C PHE A 74 -13.80 9.85 4.66
N LYS A 75 -13.67 11.04 5.25
CA LYS A 75 -13.07 11.22 6.60
C LYS A 75 -13.82 10.54 7.76
N LYS A 76 -15.08 10.15 7.60
CA LYS A 76 -15.93 9.60 8.68
C LYS A 76 -16.41 8.17 8.48
N ASN A 77 -16.47 7.67 7.26
CA ASN A 77 -16.84 6.29 6.96
C ASN A 77 -15.77 5.77 6.01
N ASN A 78 -14.76 5.09 6.55
CA ASN A 78 -13.76 4.44 5.71
C ASN A 78 -14.45 3.40 4.83
N PRO A 79 -14.48 3.61 3.50
CA PRO A 79 -14.91 2.57 2.60
C PRO A 79 -13.98 1.37 2.72
N VAL A 80 -14.45 0.22 2.33
CA VAL A 80 -13.71 -1.05 2.40
C VAL A 80 -12.64 -1.15 1.30
N TYR A 81 -12.35 -0.04 0.59
CA TYR A 81 -11.38 0.04 -0.52
C TYR A 81 -10.52 1.30 -0.40
N ASP A 82 -9.36 1.30 -1.05
CA ASP A 82 -8.40 2.40 -0.98
C ASP A 82 -8.67 3.50 -2.00
N PHE A 83 -9.08 3.13 -3.22
CA PHE A 83 -9.31 4.06 -4.33
C PHE A 83 -10.63 3.83 -5.04
N TRP A 84 -11.19 4.93 -5.52
CA TRP A 84 -12.29 4.94 -6.48
C TRP A 84 -11.80 5.49 -7.82
N PHE A 85 -12.10 4.80 -8.92
CA PHE A 85 -11.71 5.21 -10.25
C PHE A 85 -12.87 4.98 -11.23
N ASP A 86 -13.53 6.06 -11.61
CA ASP A 86 -14.58 6.09 -12.66
C ASP A 86 -15.66 4.97 -12.52
N GLY A 87 -16.12 4.75 -11.31
CA GLY A 87 -17.11 3.73 -10.95
C GLY A 87 -16.52 2.39 -10.49
N LEU A 88 -15.21 2.23 -10.53
CA LEU A 88 -14.51 1.05 -10.00
C LEU A 88 -13.98 1.31 -8.60
N THR A 89 -14.02 0.27 -7.77
CA THR A 89 -13.41 0.29 -6.43
C THR A 89 -12.17 -0.60 -6.40
N ILE A 90 -11.09 -0.07 -5.88
CA ILE A 90 -9.76 -0.68 -5.95
C ILE A 90 -9.13 -0.73 -4.57
N ASP A 91 -8.63 -1.90 -4.20
CA ASP A 91 -7.85 -2.13 -3.01
C ASP A 91 -6.39 -2.39 -3.40
N VAL A 92 -5.46 -1.66 -2.78
CA VAL A 92 -4.03 -1.75 -3.10
C VAL A 92 -3.34 -2.61 -2.05
N LYS A 93 -2.56 -3.57 -2.49
CA LYS A 93 -1.82 -4.49 -1.63
C LYS A 93 -0.32 -4.43 -1.93
N TYR A 94 0.46 -4.66 -0.91
CA TYR A 94 1.90 -4.91 -1.02
C TYR A 94 2.24 -6.27 -0.41
N SER A 95 3.12 -7.00 -1.04
CA SER A 95 3.71 -8.21 -0.46
C SER A 95 5.21 -8.27 -0.67
N SER A 96 5.94 -8.44 0.43
CA SER A 96 7.36 -8.81 0.37
C SER A 96 7.53 -10.21 -0.20
N LEU A 97 8.69 -10.48 -0.77
CA LEU A 97 9.06 -11.82 -1.22
C LEU A 97 9.42 -12.70 -0.01
N HIS A 98 8.59 -13.68 0.27
CA HIS A 98 8.82 -14.66 1.33
C HIS A 98 9.59 -15.86 0.83
N LYS A 99 10.39 -16.46 1.71
CA LYS A 99 11.08 -17.75 1.46
C LYS A 99 10.44 -18.83 2.33
N ASN A 100 10.21 -19.99 1.76
CA ASN A 100 9.80 -21.16 2.54
C ASN A 100 10.89 -21.56 3.55
N LYS A 101 10.47 -22.18 4.63
CA LYS A 101 11.38 -22.62 5.73
C LYS A 101 12.56 -23.45 5.23
N ASN A 102 12.41 -24.19 4.14
CA ASN A 102 13.44 -25.01 3.53
C ASN A 102 14.27 -24.26 2.46
N GLY A 103 14.02 -22.96 2.24
CA GLY A 103 14.74 -22.12 1.27
C GLY A 103 14.58 -22.52 -0.20
N SER A 104 13.75 -23.51 -0.53
CA SER A 104 13.62 -24.08 -1.87
C SER A 104 12.64 -23.34 -2.78
N SER A 105 11.73 -22.54 -2.23
CA SER A 105 10.76 -21.78 -3.02
C SER A 105 10.44 -20.43 -2.38
N THR A 106 10.08 -19.50 -3.22
CA THR A 106 9.67 -18.15 -2.84
C THR A 106 8.23 -17.92 -3.23
N TYR A 107 7.54 -17.04 -2.48
CA TYR A 107 6.13 -16.75 -2.68
C TYR A 107 5.77 -15.38 -2.15
N TRP A 108 4.63 -14.86 -2.59
CA TRP A 108 3.96 -13.68 -2.05
C TRP A 108 2.62 -14.06 -1.47
N GLN A 109 2.15 -13.23 -0.54
CA GLN A 109 0.85 -13.48 0.06
C GLN A 109 0.24 -12.17 0.56
N PHE A 110 -1.07 -12.01 0.35
CA PHE A 110 -1.84 -10.88 0.85
C PHE A 110 -3.31 -11.25 1.05
N ARG A 111 -3.97 -10.47 1.89
CA ARG A 111 -5.39 -10.68 2.17
C ARG A 111 -6.23 -10.14 1.03
N THR A 112 -7.29 -10.88 0.70
CA THR A 112 -8.21 -10.60 -0.41
C THR A 112 -9.62 -10.20 0.05
N LYS A 113 -9.81 -10.07 1.36
CA LYS A 113 -11.12 -9.74 1.94
C LYS A 113 -11.57 -8.33 1.53
N GLY A 114 -12.82 -8.21 1.10
CA GLY A 114 -13.47 -6.93 0.80
C GLY A 114 -14.51 -7.07 -0.31
N GLU A 115 -15.20 -5.97 -0.58
CA GLU A 115 -16.25 -5.87 -1.61
C GLU A 115 -15.78 -4.98 -2.78
N GLN A 116 -14.48 -4.73 -2.89
CA GLN A 116 -13.88 -3.97 -3.99
C GLN A 116 -14.02 -4.74 -5.33
N ASP A 117 -13.93 -4.04 -6.43
CA ASP A 117 -13.96 -4.64 -7.76
C ASP A 117 -12.61 -5.27 -8.15
N PHE A 118 -11.50 -4.64 -7.73
CA PHE A 118 -10.14 -5.04 -8.07
C PHE A 118 -9.21 -5.01 -6.86
N ILE A 119 -8.22 -5.91 -6.89
CA ILE A 119 -6.99 -5.78 -6.13
C ILE A 119 -5.87 -5.43 -7.11
N VAL A 120 -5.13 -4.37 -6.81
CA VAL A 120 -3.84 -4.06 -7.42
C VAL A 120 -2.76 -4.41 -6.42
N ALA A 121 -1.98 -5.46 -6.71
CA ALA A 121 -0.92 -5.90 -5.82
C ALA A 121 0.46 -5.56 -6.37
N PHE A 122 1.27 -4.90 -5.54
CA PHE A 122 2.69 -4.67 -5.78
C PHE A 122 3.49 -5.73 -5.04
N LEU A 123 4.19 -6.56 -5.79
CA LEU A 123 4.96 -7.69 -5.26
C LEU A 123 6.45 -7.38 -5.35
N GLU A 124 7.16 -7.55 -4.24
CA GLU A 124 8.60 -7.37 -4.19
C GLU A 124 9.29 -8.36 -5.13
N LYS A 125 10.03 -7.87 -6.12
CA LYS A 125 10.66 -8.68 -7.16
C LYS A 125 11.84 -9.48 -6.64
N GLU A 126 12.67 -8.84 -5.82
CA GLU A 126 13.82 -9.44 -5.16
C GLU A 126 13.87 -8.98 -3.70
N CYS A 127 14.33 -9.85 -2.80
CA CYS A 127 14.42 -9.52 -1.38
C CYS A 127 15.24 -8.23 -1.13
N GLY A 128 14.63 -7.25 -0.50
CA GLY A 128 15.25 -5.96 -0.15
C GLY A 128 15.01 -4.85 -1.17
N LEU A 129 14.47 -5.14 -2.35
CA LEU A 129 14.09 -4.11 -3.34
C LEU A 129 12.78 -3.40 -2.98
N GLU A 130 11.93 -4.04 -2.18
CA GLU A 130 10.64 -3.48 -1.76
C GLU A 130 9.78 -3.03 -2.96
N LEU A 131 9.54 -1.73 -3.10
CA LEU A 131 8.77 -1.11 -4.19
C LEU A 131 9.64 -0.54 -5.31
N GLN A 132 10.94 -0.87 -5.33
CA GLN A 132 11.78 -0.57 -6.48
C GLN A 132 11.53 -1.61 -7.57
N ASP A 133 10.96 -1.20 -8.69
CA ASP A 133 10.59 -2.06 -9.80
C ASP A 133 9.75 -3.30 -9.40
N PRO A 134 8.60 -3.11 -8.71
CA PRO A 134 7.79 -4.22 -8.24
C PRO A 134 7.07 -4.92 -9.40
N ILE A 135 6.74 -6.18 -9.20
CA ILE A 135 5.78 -6.89 -10.07
C ILE A 135 4.38 -6.37 -9.75
N ILE A 136 3.60 -6.06 -10.78
CA ILE A 136 2.23 -5.57 -10.62
C ILE A 136 1.23 -6.64 -11.05
N LEU A 137 0.29 -6.96 -10.16
CA LEU A 137 -0.88 -7.78 -10.50
C LEU A 137 -2.13 -6.92 -10.50
N LEU A 138 -2.95 -7.07 -11.52
CA LEU A 138 -4.31 -6.56 -11.56
C LEU A 138 -5.27 -7.75 -11.48
N VAL A 139 -5.93 -7.93 -10.33
CA VAL A 139 -6.78 -9.08 -10.07
C VAL A 139 -8.23 -8.63 -9.89
N PRO A 140 -9.13 -8.91 -10.86
CA PRO A 140 -10.56 -8.72 -10.67
C PRO A 140 -11.07 -9.64 -9.55
N MET A 141 -11.87 -9.11 -8.63
CA MET A 141 -12.41 -9.89 -7.51
C MET A 141 -13.28 -11.07 -7.95
N GLN A 142 -13.82 -11.03 -9.17
CA GLN A 142 -14.59 -12.14 -9.76
C GLN A 142 -13.80 -13.45 -9.89
N PHE A 143 -12.45 -13.39 -9.93
CA PHE A 143 -11.58 -14.56 -9.96
C PHE A 143 -11.21 -15.08 -8.57
N LEU A 144 -11.52 -14.30 -7.55
CA LEU A 144 -11.25 -14.66 -6.16
C LEU A 144 -12.57 -15.14 -5.54
N ASP A 145 -12.79 -16.42 -5.54
CA ASP A 145 -13.88 -17.03 -4.78
C ASP A 145 -13.79 -16.59 -3.30
N GLU A 146 -14.45 -17.20 -2.39
CA GLU A 146 -14.44 -16.86 -0.95
C GLU A 146 -13.05 -16.96 -0.26
N GLN A 147 -11.97 -16.85 -1.03
CA GLN A 147 -10.60 -16.88 -0.51
C GLN A 147 -10.33 -15.62 0.33
N LYS A 148 -9.91 -15.85 1.56
CA LYS A 148 -9.53 -14.75 2.47
C LYS A 148 -8.12 -14.26 2.28
N GLU A 149 -7.28 -15.04 1.64
CA GLU A 149 -5.85 -14.80 1.43
C GLU A 149 -5.41 -15.46 0.13
N LEU A 150 -4.65 -14.73 -0.68
CA LEU A 150 -4.07 -15.22 -1.91
C LEU A 150 -2.60 -15.53 -1.70
N HIS A 151 -2.22 -16.75 -2.04
CA HIS A 151 -0.84 -17.23 -1.99
C HIS A 151 -0.32 -17.42 -3.41
N ILE A 152 0.76 -16.72 -3.77
CA ILE A 152 1.27 -16.65 -5.15
C ILE A 152 2.68 -17.21 -5.18
N SER A 153 2.89 -18.27 -5.95
CA SER A 153 4.23 -18.79 -6.24
C SER A 153 4.79 -18.14 -7.50
N GLN A 154 6.12 -18.06 -7.60
CA GLN A 154 6.79 -17.47 -8.77
C GLN A 154 6.48 -18.19 -10.09
N SER A 155 6.20 -19.48 -10.05
CA SER A 155 5.82 -20.29 -11.21
C SER A 155 4.32 -20.54 -11.32
N GLY A 156 3.52 -19.93 -10.44
CA GLY A 156 2.10 -20.18 -10.34
C GLY A 156 1.26 -19.46 -11.40
N PRO A 157 0.01 -19.91 -11.57
CA PRO A 157 -0.90 -19.34 -12.57
C PRO A 157 -1.24 -17.88 -12.28
N TRP A 158 -1.35 -17.47 -11.02
CA TRP A 158 -1.71 -16.11 -10.64
C TRP A 158 -0.74 -15.07 -11.19
N LEU A 159 0.56 -15.32 -11.06
CA LEU A 159 1.57 -14.42 -11.60
C LEU A 159 1.52 -14.39 -13.11
N LYS A 160 1.43 -15.58 -13.72
CA LYS A 160 1.45 -15.71 -15.19
C LYS A 160 0.24 -15.06 -15.86
N GLU A 161 -0.94 -15.12 -15.24
CA GLU A 161 -2.19 -14.68 -15.85
C GLU A 161 -2.55 -13.23 -15.53
N PHE A 162 -2.18 -12.73 -14.34
CA PHE A 162 -2.63 -11.42 -13.86
C PHE A 162 -1.50 -10.38 -13.74
N GLN A 163 -0.27 -10.74 -14.07
CA GLN A 163 0.81 -9.77 -14.14
C GLN A 163 0.59 -8.82 -15.34
N ILE A 164 0.79 -7.54 -15.08
CA ILE A 164 0.73 -6.49 -16.09
C ILE A 164 1.97 -5.61 -16.00
N GLU A 165 2.28 -4.90 -17.07
CA GLU A 165 3.29 -3.85 -17.06
C GLU A 165 2.72 -2.56 -16.44
N PRO A 166 3.55 -1.71 -15.82
CA PRO A 166 3.10 -0.48 -15.17
C PRO A 166 2.29 0.43 -16.12
N GLU A 167 2.67 0.49 -17.37
CA GLU A 167 2.03 1.32 -18.40
C GLU A 167 0.63 0.82 -18.80
N GLU A 168 0.36 -0.46 -18.58
CA GLU A 168 -0.92 -1.10 -18.92
C GLU A 168 -1.99 -0.87 -17.85
N LEU A 169 -1.59 -0.61 -16.60
CA LEU A 169 -2.52 -0.50 -15.47
C LEU A 169 -3.62 0.53 -15.71
N TYR A 170 -3.24 1.74 -16.12
CA TYR A 170 -4.20 2.80 -16.40
C TYR A 170 -5.13 2.46 -17.57
N SER A 171 -4.58 1.87 -18.63
CA SER A 171 -5.34 1.48 -19.82
C SER A 171 -6.39 0.41 -19.49
N PHE A 172 -6.00 -0.65 -18.80
CA PHE A 172 -6.95 -1.71 -18.39
C PHE A 172 -8.05 -1.19 -17.48
N LEU A 173 -7.72 -0.37 -16.49
CA LEU A 173 -8.73 0.21 -15.60
C LEU A 173 -9.72 1.10 -16.37
N ASN A 174 -9.27 1.87 -17.37
CA ASN A 174 -10.16 2.65 -18.22
C ASN A 174 -11.10 1.77 -19.07
N GLU A 175 -10.61 0.66 -19.60
CA GLU A 175 -11.43 -0.29 -20.35
C GLU A 175 -12.50 -0.91 -19.44
N TYR A 176 -12.14 -1.36 -18.24
CA TYR A 176 -13.10 -1.89 -17.27
C TYR A 176 -14.12 -0.83 -16.82
N ALA A 177 -13.69 0.40 -16.61
CA ALA A 177 -14.59 1.51 -16.27
C ALA A 177 -15.59 1.80 -17.41
N SER A 178 -15.15 1.71 -18.65
CA SER A 178 -16.03 1.84 -19.82
C SER A 178 -17.08 0.73 -19.88
N LEU A 179 -16.66 -0.51 -19.66
CA LEU A 179 -17.59 -1.65 -19.59
C LEU A 179 -18.58 -1.53 -18.43
N ARG A 180 -18.15 -0.99 -17.29
CA ARG A 180 -19.03 -0.69 -16.16
C ARG A 180 -20.13 0.30 -16.55
N LYS A 181 -19.81 1.36 -17.30
CA LYS A 181 -20.78 2.35 -17.78
C LYS A 181 -21.77 1.76 -18.78
N GLU A 182 -21.36 0.76 -19.53
CA GLU A 182 -22.19 0.01 -20.46
C GLU A 182 -23.03 -1.10 -19.78
N GLY A 183 -22.83 -1.33 -18.48
CA GLY A 183 -23.52 -2.38 -17.73
C GLY A 183 -23.02 -3.80 -18.01
N LEU A 184 -21.80 -3.92 -18.55
CA LEU A 184 -21.16 -5.20 -18.90
C LEU A 184 -20.19 -5.70 -17.82
N PHE A 185 -19.89 -4.86 -16.82
CA PHE A 185 -19.01 -5.19 -15.69
C PHE A 185 -19.61 -4.74 -14.36
#